data_f495e1f1ada15c6b9370dd2d582f982a
#
_entry.id   f495e1f1ada15c6b9370dd2d582f982a
#
_cell.length_a   1.000
_cell.length_b   1.000
_cell.length_c   1.000
_cell.angle_alpha   90.00
_cell.angle_beta   90.00
_cell.angle_gamma   90.00
#
_symmetry.space_group_name_H-M   'P 1'
#
loop_
_entity.id
_entity.type
_entity.pdbx_description
1 polymer ?
#
loop_
_entity_poly.entity_id
_entity_poly.type
_entity_poly.pdbx_seq_one_letter_code
_entity_poly.pdbx_strand_id
1 'polypeptide(L)'
;MLKQSPNDNKQYKSLTLSNGLRVLLVHNEQTNKSAAALAVNIGHFSDPIDREGLAHFLEHMLFLGTKSYPDGSEYQKYISQHGGSNNAWTATEHTCFFFDIHHQHFTHALDRFSQFFISPLLSKEFVEKERQNVDAEFKLK
;
A
#
# COMPACT_ATOMS: atom_id res chain seq x y z
N MET A 1 -16.80 -19.30 5.38
CA MET A 1 -15.75 -20.34 5.31
C MET A 1 -15.02 -20.16 3.99
N LEU A 2 -13.68 -20.05 4.00
CA LEU A 2 -12.89 -19.97 2.78
C LEU A 2 -13.01 -21.30 2.02
N LYS A 3 -13.33 -21.24 0.71
CA LYS A 3 -13.30 -22.43 -0.16
C LYS A 3 -11.88 -22.58 -0.71
N GLN A 4 -11.21 -23.67 -0.36
CA GLN A 4 -9.87 -24.00 -0.82
C GLN A 4 -9.95 -25.11 -1.89
N SER A 5 -9.16 -24.99 -2.95
CA SER A 5 -9.04 -26.04 -3.96
C SER A 5 -8.37 -27.29 -3.36
N PRO A 6 -8.76 -28.51 -3.75
CA PRO A 6 -8.08 -29.73 -3.32
C PRO A 6 -6.58 -29.80 -3.65
N ASN A 7 -6.15 -29.04 -4.66
CA ASN A 7 -4.75 -28.97 -5.10
C ASN A 7 -3.98 -27.79 -4.48
N ASP A 8 -4.59 -27.07 -3.55
CA ASP A 8 -3.97 -25.92 -2.89
C ASP A 8 -3.46 -26.32 -1.51
N ASN A 9 -2.14 -26.43 -1.37
CA ASN A 9 -1.44 -26.85 -0.15
C ASN A 9 -1.12 -25.68 0.80
N LYS A 10 -1.57 -24.45 0.50
CA LYS A 10 -1.33 -23.28 1.34
C LYS A 10 -2.20 -23.32 2.60
N GLN A 11 -1.72 -22.70 3.65
CA GLN A 11 -2.49 -22.52 4.88
C GLN A 11 -3.12 -21.12 4.89
N TYR A 12 -4.39 -21.02 5.30
CA TYR A 12 -5.16 -19.79 5.31
C TYR A 12 -5.71 -19.49 6.70
N LYS A 13 -5.62 -18.22 7.11
CA LYS A 13 -6.26 -17.73 8.34
C LYS A 13 -6.88 -16.37 8.06
N SER A 14 -8.18 -16.25 8.32
CA SER A 14 -8.88 -14.96 8.30
C SER A 14 -9.13 -14.46 9.71
N LEU A 15 -9.00 -13.15 9.92
CA LEU A 15 -9.31 -12.50 11.19
C LEU A 15 -9.81 -11.08 10.93
N THR A 16 -10.49 -10.52 11.91
CA THR A 16 -10.88 -9.11 11.93
C THR A 16 -10.25 -8.46 13.16
N LEU A 17 -9.51 -7.37 12.94
CA LEU A 17 -8.90 -6.62 14.03
C LEU A 17 -9.95 -5.78 14.77
N SER A 18 -9.60 -5.28 15.96
CA SER A 18 -10.50 -4.48 16.81
C SER A 18 -11.01 -3.20 16.15
N ASN A 19 -10.26 -2.65 15.19
CA ASN A 19 -10.65 -1.50 14.38
C ASN A 19 -11.51 -1.85 13.14
N GLY A 20 -11.90 -3.12 12.97
CA GLY A 20 -12.70 -3.58 11.84
C GLY A 20 -11.91 -3.99 10.60
N LEU A 21 -10.58 -3.84 10.58
CA LEU A 21 -9.75 -4.27 9.46
C LEU A 21 -9.84 -5.80 9.30
N ARG A 22 -10.28 -6.24 8.13
CA ARG A 22 -10.30 -7.65 7.74
C ARG A 22 -8.96 -8.06 7.18
N VAL A 23 -8.39 -9.14 7.71
CA VAL A 23 -7.08 -9.64 7.33
C VAL A 23 -7.20 -11.08 6.85
N LEU A 24 -6.56 -11.39 5.73
CA LEU A 24 -6.33 -12.74 5.25
C LEU A 24 -4.83 -13.03 5.28
N LEU A 25 -4.44 -14.02 6.06
CA LEU A 25 -3.07 -14.54 6.10
C LEU A 25 -2.99 -15.80 5.24
N VAL A 26 -1.96 -15.88 4.42
CA VAL A 26 -1.68 -17.03 3.55
C VAL A 26 -0.24 -17.46 3.80
N HIS A 27 -0.04 -18.71 4.20
CA HIS A 27 1.28 -19.31 4.36
C HIS A 27 1.55 -20.34 3.27
N ASN A 28 2.72 -20.22 2.63
CA ASN A 28 3.21 -21.13 1.61
C ASN A 28 4.70 -21.41 1.83
N GLU A 29 5.04 -22.65 2.16
CA GLU A 29 6.43 -23.09 2.43
C GLU A 29 7.34 -23.09 1.19
N GLN A 30 6.75 -23.06 -0.01
CA GLN A 30 7.48 -23.20 -1.27
C GLN A 30 7.94 -21.85 -1.86
N THR A 31 7.68 -20.73 -1.18
CA THR A 31 8.07 -19.41 -1.67
C THR A 31 9.22 -18.81 -0.86
N ASN A 32 10.13 -18.12 -1.55
CA ASN A 32 11.18 -17.32 -0.95
C ASN A 32 10.85 -15.84 -0.83
N LYS A 33 9.69 -15.43 -1.33
CA LYS A 33 9.16 -14.06 -1.20
C LYS A 33 7.89 -14.05 -0.36
N SER A 34 7.70 -12.95 0.35
CA SER A 34 6.47 -12.61 1.03
C SER A 34 5.90 -11.31 0.45
N ALA A 35 4.59 -11.17 0.51
CA ALA A 35 3.90 -10.00 -0.02
C ALA A 35 2.80 -9.54 0.94
N ALA A 36 2.48 -8.26 0.91
CA ALA A 36 1.31 -7.71 1.56
C ALA A 36 0.58 -6.74 0.62
N ALA A 37 -0.74 -6.72 0.73
CA ALA A 37 -1.58 -5.75 0.04
C ALA A 37 -2.65 -5.23 1.00
N LEU A 38 -3.01 -3.95 0.84
CA LEU A 38 -4.10 -3.32 1.57
C LEU A 38 -4.97 -2.56 0.58
N ALA A 39 -6.27 -2.84 0.60
CA ALA A 39 -7.27 -2.15 -0.19
C ALA A 39 -8.18 -1.29 0.71
N VAL A 40 -8.39 -0.05 0.30
CA VAL A 40 -9.31 0.90 0.94
C VAL A 40 -10.45 1.17 -0.03
N ASN A 41 -11.70 1.07 0.43
CA ASN A 41 -12.90 1.34 -0.38
C ASN A 41 -13.11 2.85 -0.57
N ILE A 42 -12.08 3.54 -1.06
CA ILE A 42 -12.06 4.94 -1.46
C ILE A 42 -11.33 5.02 -2.79
N GLY A 43 -11.93 5.64 -3.79
CA GLY A 43 -11.37 5.85 -5.11
C GLY A 43 -11.93 7.14 -5.71
N HIS A 44 -11.79 7.32 -7.02
CA HIS A 44 -12.17 8.56 -7.73
C HIS A 44 -13.63 8.98 -7.50
N PHE A 45 -14.56 8.01 -7.33
CA PHE A 45 -15.97 8.32 -7.05
C PHE A 45 -16.22 8.92 -5.66
N SER A 46 -15.24 8.83 -4.77
CA SER A 46 -15.30 9.41 -3.43
C SER A 46 -14.70 10.82 -3.37
N ASP A 47 -14.09 11.28 -4.46
CA ASP A 47 -13.51 12.61 -4.51
C ASP A 47 -14.58 13.69 -4.38
N PRO A 48 -14.32 14.80 -3.67
CA PRO A 48 -15.17 15.98 -3.71
C PRO A 48 -15.25 16.53 -5.13
N ILE A 49 -16.43 17.02 -5.53
CA ILE A 49 -16.68 17.56 -6.89
C ILE A 49 -15.72 18.71 -7.25
N ASP A 50 -15.32 19.51 -6.27
CA ASP A 50 -14.38 20.62 -6.42
C ASP A 50 -12.90 20.21 -6.31
N ARG A 51 -12.62 18.91 -6.11
CA ARG A 51 -11.25 18.38 -5.90
C ARG A 51 -11.10 16.97 -6.46
N GLU A 52 -11.42 16.80 -7.72
CA GLU A 52 -11.21 15.54 -8.44
C GLU A 52 -9.72 15.18 -8.45
N GLY A 53 -9.43 13.88 -8.23
CA GLY A 53 -8.06 13.36 -8.13
C GLY A 53 -7.50 13.34 -6.71
N LEU A 54 -8.28 13.70 -5.67
CA LEU A 54 -7.81 13.75 -4.29
C LEU A 54 -7.39 12.38 -3.76
N ALA A 55 -8.12 11.32 -4.08
CA ALA A 55 -7.77 9.96 -3.69
C ALA A 55 -6.42 9.52 -4.30
N HIS A 56 -6.20 9.80 -5.57
CA HIS A 56 -4.94 9.52 -6.26
C HIS A 56 -3.78 10.38 -5.72
N PHE A 57 -4.04 11.64 -5.44
CA PHE A 57 -3.06 12.52 -4.81
C PHE A 57 -2.67 12.02 -3.40
N LEU A 58 -3.63 11.56 -2.60
CA LEU A 58 -3.34 10.96 -1.29
C LEU A 58 -2.51 9.68 -1.43
N GLU A 59 -2.78 8.84 -2.44
CA GLU A 59 -1.96 7.67 -2.74
C GLU A 59 -0.48 8.05 -2.88
N HIS A 60 -0.14 9.05 -3.70
CA HIS A 60 1.23 9.55 -3.85
C HIS A 60 1.82 10.04 -2.53
N MET A 61 1.06 10.83 -1.78
CA MET A 61 1.53 11.43 -0.53
C MET A 61 1.86 10.41 0.56
N LEU A 62 1.21 9.24 0.57
CA LEU A 62 1.45 8.21 1.59
C LEU A 62 2.84 7.58 1.48
N PHE A 63 3.47 7.61 0.30
CA PHE A 63 4.83 7.11 0.10
C PHE A 63 5.93 8.06 0.61
N LEU A 64 5.58 9.30 0.95
CA LEU A 64 6.54 10.38 1.21
C LEU A 64 6.88 10.58 2.69
N GLY A 65 6.93 9.47 3.42
CA GLY A 65 7.40 9.43 4.81
C GLY A 65 6.27 9.35 5.83
N THR A 66 6.65 8.79 6.95
CA THR A 66 5.79 8.57 8.12
C THR A 66 6.50 9.08 9.39
N LYS A 67 5.79 9.17 10.50
CA LYS A 67 6.44 9.60 11.77
C LYS A 67 7.58 8.68 12.19
N SER A 68 7.44 7.37 11.97
CA SER A 68 8.47 6.39 12.31
C SER A 68 9.60 6.32 11.28
N TYR A 69 9.32 6.67 10.03
CA TYR A 69 10.25 6.63 8.90
C TYR A 69 10.11 7.93 8.09
N PRO A 70 10.73 9.03 8.57
CA PRO A 70 10.48 10.37 8.02
C PRO A 70 11.13 10.64 6.65
N ASP A 71 12.14 9.87 6.24
CA ASP A 71 12.72 9.99 4.89
C ASP A 71 11.74 9.43 3.85
N GLY A 72 11.21 10.30 2.98
CA GLY A 72 10.26 9.93 1.94
C GLY A 72 10.77 8.93 0.90
N SER A 73 12.07 8.64 0.88
CA SER A 73 12.68 7.66 -0.01
C SER A 73 13.01 6.33 0.66
N GLU A 74 12.90 6.25 1.98
CA GLU A 74 13.39 5.13 2.79
C GLU A 74 12.64 3.83 2.51
N TYR A 75 11.32 3.88 2.41
CA TYR A 75 10.49 2.71 2.13
C TYR A 75 10.86 2.05 0.79
N GLN A 76 10.91 2.83 -0.27
CA GLN A 76 11.23 2.32 -1.62
C GLN A 76 12.67 1.77 -1.68
N LYS A 77 13.61 2.45 -1.03
CA LYS A 77 14.99 1.97 -0.89
C LYS A 77 15.06 0.65 -0.14
N TYR A 78 14.35 0.53 1.00
CA TYR A 78 14.32 -0.70 1.78
C TYR A 78 13.78 -1.87 0.96
N ILE A 79 12.65 -1.70 0.29
CA ILE A 79 12.03 -2.74 -0.55
C ILE A 79 12.99 -3.17 -1.67
N SER A 80 13.55 -2.23 -2.42
CA SER A 80 14.43 -2.54 -3.57
C SER A 80 15.75 -3.17 -3.16
N GLN A 81 16.36 -2.73 -2.05
CA GLN A 81 17.61 -3.29 -1.54
C GLN A 81 17.47 -4.74 -1.08
N HIS A 82 16.26 -5.18 -0.73
CA HIS A 82 15.98 -6.54 -0.28
C HIS A 82 15.21 -7.38 -1.32
N GLY A 83 15.40 -7.05 -2.61
CA GLY A 83 14.90 -7.84 -3.73
C GLY A 83 13.39 -7.80 -3.92
N GLY A 84 12.75 -6.74 -3.44
CA GLY A 84 11.32 -6.52 -3.52
C GLY A 84 10.91 -5.50 -4.58
N SER A 85 9.61 -5.38 -4.74
CA SER A 85 8.93 -4.33 -5.51
C SER A 85 7.73 -3.81 -4.74
N ASN A 86 7.30 -2.60 -5.03
CA ASN A 86 6.10 -2.01 -4.46
C ASN A 86 5.38 -1.16 -5.50
N ASN A 87 4.09 -1.02 -5.33
CA ASN A 87 3.29 -0.11 -6.12
C ASN A 87 1.96 0.18 -5.43
N ALA A 88 1.18 1.08 -6.03
CA ALA A 88 -0.20 1.33 -5.66
C ALA A 88 -1.01 1.68 -6.92
N TRP A 89 -2.32 1.69 -6.80
CA TRP A 89 -3.22 2.28 -7.80
C TRP A 89 -4.49 2.80 -7.15
N THR A 90 -5.05 3.85 -7.73
CA THR A 90 -6.37 4.37 -7.42
C THR A 90 -7.32 4.08 -8.57
N ALA A 91 -8.35 3.29 -8.29
CA ALA A 91 -9.46 3.01 -9.20
C ALA A 91 -10.67 3.89 -8.88
N THR A 92 -11.80 3.64 -9.55
CA THR A 92 -13.03 4.40 -9.33
C THR A 92 -13.60 4.26 -7.92
N GLU A 93 -13.54 3.06 -7.32
CA GLU A 93 -14.18 2.73 -6.04
C GLU A 93 -13.19 2.33 -4.94
N HIS A 94 -11.94 2.08 -5.27
CA HIS A 94 -10.93 1.66 -4.27
C HIS A 94 -9.53 2.12 -4.62
N THR A 95 -8.69 2.22 -3.60
CA THR A 95 -7.24 2.40 -3.72
C THR A 95 -6.54 1.18 -3.12
N CYS A 96 -5.55 0.63 -3.82
CA CYS A 96 -4.81 -0.54 -3.37
C CYS A 96 -3.32 -0.24 -3.32
N PHE A 97 -2.68 -0.65 -2.23
CA PHE A 97 -1.25 -0.56 -1.98
C PHE A 97 -0.70 -1.96 -1.82
N PHE A 98 0.50 -2.24 -2.32
CA PHE A 98 1.10 -3.56 -2.18
C PHE A 98 2.62 -3.54 -2.32
N PHE A 99 3.24 -4.56 -1.78
CA PHE A 99 4.66 -4.85 -1.99
C PHE A 99 4.93 -6.36 -1.94
N ASP A 100 6.02 -6.77 -2.53
CA ASP A 100 6.69 -8.04 -2.30
C ASP A 100 8.13 -7.80 -1.83
N ILE A 101 8.72 -8.78 -1.14
CA ILE A 101 10.08 -8.70 -0.64
C ILE A 101 10.61 -10.10 -0.32
N HIS A 102 11.93 -10.29 -0.23
CA HIS A 102 12.48 -11.54 0.29
C HIS A 102 11.96 -11.80 1.73
N HIS A 103 11.51 -13.02 2.02
CA HIS A 103 10.75 -13.35 3.24
C HIS A 103 11.44 -12.94 4.55
N GLN A 104 12.79 -12.97 4.61
CA GLN A 104 13.56 -12.59 5.80
C GLN A 104 13.38 -11.11 6.19
N HIS A 105 13.01 -10.26 5.25
CA HIS A 105 12.81 -8.82 5.44
C HIS A 105 11.34 -8.40 5.56
N PHE A 106 10.42 -9.37 5.49
CA PHE A 106 8.97 -9.10 5.41
C PHE A 106 8.45 -8.33 6.63
N THR A 107 8.82 -8.73 7.85
CA THR A 107 8.34 -8.07 9.07
C THR A 107 8.71 -6.59 9.12
N HIS A 108 9.94 -6.26 8.75
CA HIS A 108 10.41 -4.88 8.71
C HIS A 108 9.78 -4.06 7.57
N ALA A 109 9.49 -4.70 6.44
CA ALA A 109 8.77 -4.06 5.33
C ALA A 109 7.31 -3.82 5.71
N LEU A 110 6.66 -4.79 6.36
CA LEU A 110 5.28 -4.69 6.81
C LEU A 110 5.08 -3.60 7.87
N ASP A 111 6.04 -3.42 8.78
CA ASP A 111 6.03 -2.33 9.75
C ASP A 111 6.04 -0.97 9.03
N ARG A 112 6.97 -0.74 8.10
CA ARG A 112 7.04 0.46 7.28
C ARG A 112 5.76 0.73 6.49
N PHE A 113 5.28 -0.30 5.83
CA PHE A 113 4.04 -0.25 5.05
C PHE A 113 2.83 0.11 5.90
N SER A 114 2.71 -0.47 7.10
CA SER A 114 1.61 -0.17 8.02
C SER A 114 1.58 1.29 8.47
N GLN A 115 2.75 1.93 8.59
CA GLN A 115 2.86 3.33 9.03
C GLN A 115 2.24 4.32 8.02
N PHE A 116 2.09 3.95 6.76
CA PHE A 116 1.35 4.75 5.77
C PHE A 116 -0.08 5.05 6.23
N PHE A 117 -0.70 4.09 6.91
CA PHE A 117 -2.10 4.14 7.34
C PHE A 117 -2.27 4.53 8.81
N ILE A 118 -1.18 4.54 9.58
CA ILE A 118 -1.19 4.86 11.02
C ILE A 118 -0.76 6.31 11.27
N SER A 119 0.32 6.75 10.64
CA SER A 119 0.96 8.03 10.95
C SER A 119 1.73 8.64 9.77
N PRO A 120 1.09 8.84 8.60
CA PRO A 120 1.74 9.51 7.48
C PRO A 120 2.08 10.97 7.85
N LEU A 121 3.18 11.48 7.32
CA LEU A 121 3.59 12.87 7.57
C LEU A 121 2.76 13.88 6.78
N LEU A 122 2.37 13.55 5.54
CA LEU A 122 1.66 14.43 4.64
C LEU A 122 2.30 15.84 4.59
N SER A 123 3.62 15.87 4.46
CA SER A 123 4.42 17.09 4.57
C SER A 123 4.05 18.11 3.49
N LYS A 124 3.85 19.37 3.89
CA LYS A 124 3.57 20.49 2.98
C LYS A 124 4.68 20.70 1.94
N GLU A 125 5.90 20.32 2.26
CA GLU A 125 7.05 20.41 1.37
C GLU A 125 6.86 19.62 0.08
N PHE A 126 6.19 18.46 0.14
CA PHE A 126 5.96 17.61 -1.02
C PHE A 126 4.66 17.91 -1.77
N VAL A 127 3.71 18.60 -1.14
CA VAL A 127 2.36 18.81 -1.68
C VAL A 127 2.39 19.40 -3.10
N GLU A 128 3.13 20.50 -3.31
CA GLU A 128 3.12 21.17 -4.61
C GLU A 128 3.79 20.34 -5.70
N LYS A 129 4.87 19.64 -5.37
CA LYS A 129 5.56 18.75 -6.29
C LYS A 129 4.67 17.56 -6.70
N GLU A 130 4.04 16.91 -5.73
CA GLU A 130 3.18 15.75 -6.02
C GLU A 130 1.88 16.17 -6.73
N ARG A 131 1.35 17.34 -6.44
CA ARG A 131 0.22 17.89 -7.19
C ARG A 131 0.56 18.03 -8.69
N GLN A 132 1.78 18.50 -9.00
CA GLN A 132 2.25 18.62 -10.39
C GLN A 132 2.47 17.26 -11.04
N ASN A 133 2.97 16.26 -10.29
CA ASN A 133 3.14 14.90 -10.78
C ASN A 133 1.79 14.26 -11.15
N VAL A 134 0.80 14.33 -10.25
CA VAL A 134 -0.55 13.80 -10.48
C VAL A 134 -1.25 14.52 -11.65
N ASP A 135 -1.12 15.85 -11.74
CA ASP A 135 -1.67 16.63 -12.86
C ASP A 135 -1.02 16.24 -14.21
N ALA A 136 0.29 15.98 -14.21
CA ALA A 136 0.99 15.49 -15.38
C ALA A 136 0.53 14.10 -15.82
N GLU A 137 0.35 13.18 -14.89
CA GLU A 137 -0.18 11.84 -15.17
C GLU A 137 -1.61 11.87 -15.72
N PHE A 138 -2.45 12.73 -15.16
CA PHE A 138 -3.83 12.94 -15.64
C PHE A 138 -3.87 13.43 -17.10
N LYS A 139 -2.93 14.30 -17.50
CA LYS A 139 -2.84 14.83 -18.87
C LYS A 139 -2.31 13.81 -19.89
N LEU A 140 -1.69 12.71 -19.42
CA LEU A 140 -1.16 11.65 -20.28
C LEU A 140 -2.18 10.53 -20.57
N LYS A 141 -3.32 10.52 -19.86
CA LYS A 141 -4.43 9.60 -20.04
C LYS A 141 -5.51 10.21 -20.91
#